data_c6b7a36621ed85105a7b17fc7c1aa834
#
_entry.id   c6b7a36621ed85105a7b17fc7c1aa834
#
_cell.length_a   1.000
_cell.length_b   1.000
_cell.length_c   1.000
_cell.angle_alpha   90.00
_cell.angle_beta   90.00
_cell.angle_gamma   90.00
#
_symmetry.space_group_name_H-M   'P 1'
#
loop_
_entity.id
_entity.type
_entity.pdbx_description
1 polymer ?
#
loop_
_entity_poly.entity_id
_entity_poly.type
_entity_poly.pdbx_seq_one_letter_code
_entity_poly.pdbx_strand_id
1 'polypeptide(L)'
;MCRQHAKWMACAMCIGLLMLAWSTSAAAQVNTSVDKSEVKEHSELEATLYAPFRAAAGDRRTQGRSFRLSLTYPGSGEARRIVWRVILASSSPPGVVLQQWSGQAMVGASTLDIGLRWDGCARSPLHKPCTPAADGLYALRLTAIARQGQDNQELVEQQWQIAVDRGGGSGAATRPRAPAFGMNAPVEAPSYRVVYANLHSQTSHSDGGAALTGCHGAQEPQTGLFGPLYAYAYAQQHGLDVLMASEHNHMYDGSDGTNGAADPAAAKALYQAGLADAAAYTAIHPGFLALYGMEWGVINQGGHLNIFNSDLLLGWERNARGELLADVETPKSGYAGLYALMRERGWIGQFNHPAYAGQFMVDGQPLGYNADGDAVMVLCEVMNTSAFSNNDSETETRRSNYEAACNRALEAGYHVAFSSNQDNHCANWGAAYGNRTAVLVSADAPLSRDSLLEALRARRVFATMDKHARLMLTANGRMMGERFDNHGPLLLATSFSNDAGRQAAAITLFHGVPGRNGTVTPLSDQASISITPSPGPHFYYARLTQDDGNIIWSAPIWVMQAQKMPSSPEALAADSTASAHTGK
;
A
#
# COMPACT_ATOMS: atom_id res chain seq x y z
N MET A 1 -17.02 44.96 -48.85
CA MET A 1 -18.43 45.02 -49.26
C MET A 1 -19.10 43.79 -48.76
N CYS A 2 -19.89 43.98 -47.74
CA CYS A 2 -21.29 43.67 -47.52
C CYS A 2 -21.57 42.18 -47.38
N ARG A 3 -21.86 41.79 -46.18
CA ARG A 3 -23.15 41.68 -45.40
C ARG A 3 -23.70 40.28 -45.56
N GLN A 4 -23.82 39.58 -44.50
CA GLN A 4 -24.77 39.57 -43.35
C GLN A 4 -25.90 38.54 -43.51
N HIS A 5 -26.07 37.83 -42.46
CA HIS A 5 -27.26 37.43 -41.70
C HIS A 5 -27.88 36.06 -42.08
N ALA A 6 -28.00 35.19 -41.21
CA ALA A 6 -28.63 35.01 -39.90
C ALA A 6 -30.00 34.30 -40.00
N LYS A 7 -30.15 33.32 -39.12
CA LYS A 7 -31.35 32.99 -38.31
C LYS A 7 -32.44 32.08 -38.88
N TRP A 8 -32.81 31.16 -38.17
CA TRP A 8 -33.88 30.76 -37.22
C TRP A 8 -34.50 29.41 -37.63
N MET A 9 -34.53 28.48 -36.73
CA MET A 9 -35.53 28.04 -35.75
C MET A 9 -36.69 27.20 -36.30
N ALA A 10 -36.81 26.04 -35.77
CA ALA A 10 -37.91 25.45 -34.99
C ALA A 10 -38.97 24.61 -35.69
N CYS A 11 -39.27 23.59 -34.99
CA CYS A 11 -40.57 22.99 -34.61
C CYS A 11 -41.11 21.86 -35.47
N ALA A 12 -41.07 20.70 -34.94
CA ALA A 12 -42.09 19.99 -34.17
C ALA A 12 -43.14 19.18 -34.97
N MET A 13 -43.34 18.03 -34.50
CA MET A 13 -44.56 17.23 -34.34
C MET A 13 -44.95 16.18 -35.39
N CYS A 14 -44.89 14.97 -34.89
CA CYS A 14 -45.94 13.96 -34.70
C CYS A 14 -46.59 13.27 -35.88
N ILE A 15 -46.90 12.01 -35.58
CA ILE A 15 -47.89 11.05 -36.12
C ILE A 15 -47.18 9.93 -36.88
N GLY A 16 -47.01 8.73 -36.40
CA GLY A 16 -47.95 7.75 -35.88
C GLY A 16 -48.40 6.81 -36.97
N LEU A 17 -48.05 5.57 -36.90
CA LEU A 17 -48.90 4.38 -37.06
C LEU A 17 -48.09 3.13 -37.45
N LEU A 18 -48.18 2.17 -36.56
CA LEU A 18 -48.38 0.73 -36.76
C LEU A 18 -48.16 0.12 -38.17
N MET A 19 -47.34 -0.93 -38.23
CA MET A 19 -47.81 -2.25 -38.64
C MET A 19 -46.73 -3.34 -38.56
N LEU A 20 -47.09 -4.34 -37.84
CA LEU A 20 -46.91 -5.78 -38.07
C LEU A 20 -45.51 -6.40 -38.12
N ALA A 21 -45.41 -7.24 -37.13
CA ALA A 21 -44.47 -8.33 -36.96
C ALA A 21 -44.32 -9.23 -38.21
N TRP A 22 -43.06 -9.53 -38.51
CA TRP A 22 -42.69 -10.83 -39.04
C TRP A 22 -41.48 -11.32 -38.27
N SER A 23 -41.74 -12.33 -37.44
CA SER A 23 -40.77 -13.15 -36.76
C SER A 23 -40.01 -14.01 -37.81
N THR A 24 -38.78 -13.68 -38.04
CA THR A 24 -37.81 -14.66 -38.57
C THR A 24 -36.82 -14.96 -37.46
N SER A 25 -36.95 -16.13 -36.88
CA SER A 25 -35.93 -16.75 -36.05
C SER A 25 -34.63 -16.91 -36.88
N ALA A 26 -33.74 -15.95 -36.77
CA ALA A 26 -32.35 -16.18 -37.10
C ALA A 26 -31.71 -16.85 -35.87
N ALA A 27 -31.51 -18.15 -35.93
CA ALA A 27 -30.63 -18.86 -35.03
C ALA A 27 -29.25 -18.19 -35.17
N ALA A 28 -28.86 -17.40 -34.15
CA ALA A 28 -27.50 -16.93 -34.00
C ALA A 28 -26.66 -18.19 -33.81
N GLN A 29 -25.90 -18.56 -34.82
CA GLN A 29 -24.77 -19.45 -34.67
C GLN A 29 -23.81 -18.69 -33.73
N VAL A 30 -23.75 -19.13 -32.47
CA VAL A 30 -22.68 -18.81 -31.56
C VAL A 30 -21.42 -19.38 -32.17
N ASN A 31 -20.67 -18.52 -32.82
CA ASN A 31 -19.36 -18.84 -33.33
C ASN A 31 -18.42 -18.90 -32.11
N THR A 32 -18.33 -20.07 -31.48
CA THR A 32 -17.33 -20.36 -30.44
C THR A 32 -15.99 -20.56 -31.11
N SER A 33 -15.43 -19.52 -31.70
CA SER A 33 -13.98 -19.42 -31.78
C SER A 33 -13.53 -19.02 -30.37
N VAL A 34 -13.19 -19.98 -29.56
CA VAL A 34 -12.38 -19.78 -28.37
C VAL A 34 -11.07 -19.22 -28.87
N ASP A 35 -10.92 -17.91 -28.78
CA ASP A 35 -9.64 -17.24 -28.96
C ASP A 35 -8.77 -17.71 -27.79
N LYS A 36 -7.91 -18.72 -28.06
CA LYS A 36 -6.92 -19.21 -27.11
C LYS A 36 -5.69 -18.30 -27.11
N SER A 37 -5.88 -17.02 -26.90
CA SER A 37 -4.86 -16.22 -26.29
C SER A 37 -5.05 -16.38 -24.77
N GLU A 38 -4.35 -17.33 -24.18
CA GLU A 38 -4.18 -17.42 -22.72
C GLU A 38 -3.54 -16.11 -22.27
N VAL A 39 -4.37 -15.16 -21.91
CA VAL A 39 -3.91 -13.96 -21.20
C VAL A 39 -3.51 -14.47 -19.84
N LYS A 40 -2.22 -14.60 -19.58
CA LYS A 40 -1.72 -14.89 -18.24
C LYS A 40 -2.32 -13.85 -17.28
N GLU A 41 -2.99 -14.32 -16.25
CA GLU A 41 -3.71 -13.45 -15.31
C GLU A 41 -2.77 -12.71 -14.38
N HIS A 42 -1.59 -13.29 -14.12
CA HIS A 42 -0.55 -12.70 -13.28
C HIS A 42 0.49 -11.97 -14.13
N SER A 43 0.20 -10.73 -14.49
CA SER A 43 1.12 -9.86 -15.24
C SER A 43 1.00 -8.43 -14.73
N GLU A 44 2.05 -7.94 -14.06
CA GLU A 44 2.07 -6.61 -13.48
C GLU A 44 3.35 -5.84 -13.78
N LEU A 45 3.27 -4.51 -13.76
CA LEU A 45 4.44 -3.64 -13.86
C LEU A 45 5.15 -3.54 -12.50
N GLU A 46 6.32 -4.13 -12.38
CA GLU A 46 7.24 -3.79 -11.30
C GLU A 46 8.15 -2.65 -11.74
N ALA A 47 8.06 -1.51 -11.09
CA ALA A 47 8.93 -0.36 -11.30
C ALA A 47 9.54 0.08 -9.98
N THR A 48 10.84 -0.12 -9.80
CA THR A 48 11.54 0.18 -8.56
C THR A 48 12.61 1.24 -8.78
N LEU A 49 12.79 2.13 -7.80
CA LEU A 49 13.77 3.21 -7.87
C LEU A 49 14.77 3.10 -6.72
N TYR A 50 15.97 2.61 -7.02
CA TYR A 50 17.06 2.62 -6.06
C TYR A 50 17.67 4.03 -5.96
N ALA A 51 17.61 4.61 -4.76
CA ALA A 51 18.14 5.93 -4.45
C ALA A 51 19.03 5.85 -3.21
N PRO A 52 20.39 5.88 -3.35
CA PRO A 52 21.28 5.95 -2.20
C PRO A 52 20.98 7.18 -1.36
N PHE A 53 20.66 7.00 -0.08
CA PHE A 53 20.30 8.10 0.82
C PHE A 53 21.41 9.14 0.94
N ARG A 54 22.67 8.69 1.06
CA ARG A 54 23.85 9.57 1.10
C ARG A 54 24.72 9.37 -0.13
N ALA A 55 25.47 10.41 -0.50
CA ALA A 55 26.49 10.30 -1.55
C ALA A 55 27.62 9.37 -1.09
N ALA A 56 28.23 8.66 -2.05
CA ALA A 56 29.42 7.85 -1.79
C ALA A 56 30.57 8.71 -1.22
N ALA A 57 31.50 8.09 -0.51
CA ALA A 57 32.60 8.81 0.16
C ALA A 57 33.42 9.69 -0.79
N GLY A 58 33.65 9.24 -2.05
CA GLY A 58 34.34 10.01 -3.08
C GLY A 58 33.55 11.20 -3.62
N ASP A 59 32.24 11.17 -3.52
CA ASP A 59 31.32 12.18 -4.05
C ASP A 59 30.80 13.17 -3.00
N ARG A 60 31.26 13.11 -1.76
CA ARG A 60 30.77 13.96 -0.66
C ARG A 60 30.85 15.46 -0.94
N ARG A 61 31.85 15.91 -1.67
CA ARG A 61 32.02 17.34 -2.01
C ARG A 61 31.00 17.78 -3.06
N THR A 62 30.80 16.99 -4.09
CA THR A 62 29.86 17.28 -5.18
C THR A 62 28.45 16.91 -4.82
N GLN A 63 28.25 15.92 -3.93
CA GLN A 63 26.97 15.28 -3.64
C GLN A 63 26.33 14.58 -4.86
N GLY A 64 27.14 14.40 -5.90
CA GLY A 64 26.75 13.61 -7.07
C GLY A 64 26.42 12.18 -6.71
N ARG A 65 25.43 11.59 -7.36
CA ARG A 65 25.06 10.20 -7.16
C ARG A 65 24.34 9.61 -8.34
N SER A 66 24.37 8.29 -8.44
CA SER A 66 23.62 7.55 -9.44
C SER A 66 22.40 6.92 -8.78
N PHE A 67 21.28 7.00 -9.48
CA PHE A 67 20.05 6.28 -9.16
C PHE A 67 19.85 5.18 -10.20
N ARG A 68 19.13 4.14 -9.86
CA ARG A 68 18.78 3.07 -10.79
C ARG A 68 17.27 2.88 -10.78
N LEU A 69 16.65 3.07 -11.95
CA LEU A 69 15.28 2.70 -12.22
C LEU A 69 15.30 1.30 -12.83
N SER A 70 14.69 0.33 -12.17
CA SER A 70 14.52 -1.04 -12.68
C SER A 70 13.06 -1.23 -13.05
N LEU A 71 12.83 -1.70 -14.27
CA LEU A 71 11.50 -1.95 -14.83
C LEU A 71 11.42 -3.41 -15.24
N THR A 72 10.38 -4.11 -14.80
CA THR A 72 10.11 -5.50 -15.15
C THR A 72 8.61 -5.64 -15.39
N TYR A 73 8.23 -6.47 -16.35
CA TYR A 73 6.84 -6.83 -16.59
C TYR A 73 6.72 -8.36 -16.60
N PRO A 74 6.75 -9.01 -15.43
CA PRO A 74 6.68 -10.46 -15.32
C PRO A 74 5.33 -11.01 -15.82
N GLY A 75 5.32 -12.25 -16.28
CA GLY A 75 4.11 -12.90 -16.78
C GLY A 75 3.62 -12.46 -18.16
N SER A 76 4.08 -11.33 -18.71
CA SER A 76 3.70 -10.94 -20.07
C SER A 76 4.48 -11.71 -21.14
N GLY A 77 3.78 -12.39 -22.03
CA GLY A 77 4.39 -12.98 -23.23
C GLY A 77 4.93 -11.94 -24.22
N GLU A 78 4.53 -10.67 -24.07
CA GLU A 78 4.89 -9.56 -24.94
C GLU A 78 5.44 -8.38 -24.13
N ALA A 79 6.47 -7.72 -24.70
CA ALA A 79 7.00 -6.50 -24.09
C ALA A 79 5.97 -5.37 -24.14
N ARG A 80 5.80 -4.66 -23.03
CA ARG A 80 4.90 -3.52 -22.90
C ARG A 80 5.66 -2.21 -22.98
N ARG A 81 5.01 -1.18 -23.53
CA ARG A 81 5.57 0.17 -23.57
C ARG A 81 5.34 0.86 -22.23
N ILE A 82 6.44 1.13 -21.51
CA ILE A 82 6.45 1.86 -20.25
C ILE A 82 6.93 3.29 -20.51
N VAL A 83 6.15 4.27 -20.05
CA VAL A 83 6.55 5.69 -20.01
C VAL A 83 6.87 6.02 -18.56
N TRP A 84 8.04 6.60 -18.32
CA TRP A 84 8.49 6.89 -16.96
C TRP A 84 9.01 8.31 -16.80
N ARG A 85 8.93 8.81 -15.58
CA ARG A 85 9.44 10.11 -15.16
C ARG A 85 9.99 10.02 -13.74
N VAL A 86 11.17 10.60 -13.52
CA VAL A 86 11.79 10.74 -12.19
C VAL A 86 12.06 12.21 -11.95
N ILE A 87 11.66 12.72 -10.77
CA ILE A 87 11.84 14.12 -10.38
C ILE A 87 12.58 14.17 -9.05
N LEU A 88 13.68 14.94 -9.00
CA LEU A 88 14.36 15.32 -7.78
C LEU A 88 13.95 16.75 -7.41
N ALA A 89 13.37 16.92 -6.22
CA ALA A 89 12.89 18.20 -5.71
C ALA A 89 13.23 18.39 -4.22
N SER A 90 13.24 19.64 -3.74
CA SER A 90 13.34 19.90 -2.31
C SER A 90 12.17 19.28 -1.55
N SER A 91 12.41 18.75 -0.35
CA SER A 91 11.36 18.16 0.49
C SER A 91 10.45 19.21 1.12
N SER A 92 10.90 20.47 1.20
CA SER A 92 10.12 21.58 1.77
C SER A 92 9.14 22.14 0.73
N PRO A 93 7.87 22.36 1.07
CA PRO A 93 6.92 23.06 0.18
C PRO A 93 7.41 24.46 -0.19
N PRO A 94 7.21 24.92 -1.44
CA PRO A 94 6.46 24.32 -2.54
C PRO A 94 7.21 23.30 -3.40
N GLY A 95 8.34 22.75 -2.98
CA GLY A 95 9.05 21.69 -3.69
C GLY A 95 9.75 22.16 -4.96
N VAL A 96 10.89 22.82 -4.83
CA VAL A 96 11.67 23.29 -5.99
C VAL A 96 12.28 22.09 -6.71
N VAL A 97 11.96 21.92 -8.01
CA VAL A 97 12.54 20.88 -8.86
C VAL A 97 14.00 21.21 -9.17
N LEU A 98 14.91 20.29 -8.83
CA LEU A 98 16.34 20.42 -9.09
C LEU A 98 16.73 19.73 -10.40
N GLN A 99 16.15 18.55 -10.65
CA GLN A 99 16.45 17.73 -11.81
C GLN A 99 15.24 16.88 -12.18
N GLN A 100 15.11 16.57 -13.46
CA GLN A 100 14.09 15.68 -13.99
C GLN A 100 14.69 14.78 -15.05
N TRP A 101 14.29 13.52 -15.05
CA TRP A 101 14.55 12.54 -16.09
C TRP A 101 13.21 11.96 -16.57
N SER A 102 13.13 11.62 -17.83
CA SER A 102 11.97 10.96 -18.41
C SER A 102 12.36 10.16 -19.63
N GLY A 103 11.59 9.13 -19.92
CA GLY A 103 11.82 8.29 -21.09
C GLY A 103 10.69 7.31 -21.32
N GLN A 104 10.91 6.44 -22.29
CA GLN A 104 10.05 5.32 -22.59
C GLN A 104 10.90 4.10 -22.95
N ALA A 105 10.40 2.91 -22.63
CA ALA A 105 11.07 1.65 -22.94
C ALA A 105 10.04 0.56 -23.26
N MET A 106 10.45 -0.43 -24.04
CA MET A 106 9.73 -1.71 -24.15
C MET A 106 10.27 -2.64 -23.07
N VAL A 107 9.38 -3.12 -22.20
CA VAL A 107 9.72 -3.90 -21.00
C VAL A 107 8.95 -5.22 -21.05
N GLY A 108 9.64 -6.31 -20.86
CA GLY A 108 9.09 -7.67 -20.78
C GLY A 108 9.48 -8.34 -19.45
N ALA A 109 9.49 -9.65 -19.43
CA ALA A 109 9.80 -10.44 -18.24
C ALA A 109 11.24 -10.24 -17.70
N SER A 110 12.19 -9.81 -18.55
CA SER A 110 13.55 -9.49 -18.10
C SER A 110 13.61 -8.07 -17.57
N THR A 111 14.28 -7.89 -16.43
CA THR A 111 14.48 -6.57 -15.81
C THR A 111 15.32 -5.67 -16.70
N LEU A 112 14.82 -4.46 -16.97
CA LEU A 112 15.53 -3.37 -17.64
C LEU A 112 16.01 -2.37 -16.61
N ASP A 113 17.32 -2.22 -16.45
CA ASP A 113 17.95 -1.23 -15.59
C ASP A 113 18.30 0.05 -16.36
N ILE A 114 17.85 1.19 -15.85
CA ILE A 114 18.11 2.52 -16.39
C ILE A 114 18.89 3.33 -15.36
N GLY A 115 20.14 3.68 -15.69
CA GLY A 115 21.00 4.53 -14.85
C GLY A 115 20.63 6.00 -14.99
N LEU A 116 20.37 6.67 -13.87
CA LEU A 116 20.12 8.11 -13.78
C LEU A 116 21.23 8.75 -12.97
N ARG A 117 21.84 9.82 -13.50
CA ARG A 117 22.92 10.51 -12.80
C ARG A 117 22.53 11.92 -12.43
N TRP A 118 22.79 12.30 -11.19
CA TRP A 118 22.71 13.65 -10.69
C TRP A 118 24.11 14.12 -10.27
N ASP A 119 24.48 15.34 -10.64
CA ASP A 119 25.79 15.91 -10.38
C ASP A 119 25.86 16.73 -9.08
N GLY A 120 24.80 16.71 -8.26
CA GLY A 120 24.74 17.47 -7.01
C GLY A 120 24.30 18.92 -7.20
N CYS A 121 23.86 19.31 -8.40
CA CYS A 121 23.50 20.67 -8.74
C CYS A 121 22.00 20.90 -8.81
N ALA A 122 21.55 22.08 -8.36
CA ALA A 122 20.26 22.62 -8.70
C ALA A 122 20.34 23.24 -10.11
N ARG A 123 19.54 22.73 -11.05
CA ARG A 123 19.48 23.29 -12.42
C ARG A 123 18.29 24.23 -12.52
N SER A 124 18.56 25.50 -12.82
CA SER A 124 17.51 26.44 -13.17
C SER A 124 17.11 26.27 -14.65
N PRO A 125 15.82 26.39 -15.00
CA PRO A 125 15.37 26.39 -16.40
C PRO A 125 16.03 27.48 -17.26
N LEU A 126 16.69 28.47 -16.66
CA LEU A 126 17.28 29.63 -17.30
C LEU A 126 18.80 29.52 -17.52
N HIS A 127 19.35 28.35 -17.73
CA HIS A 127 20.76 28.10 -18.14
C HIS A 127 21.82 28.78 -17.26
N LYS A 128 21.64 28.81 -15.94
CA LYS A 128 22.69 29.23 -15.02
C LYS A 128 23.72 28.13 -14.82
N PRO A 129 25.02 28.49 -14.57
CA PRO A 129 26.00 27.50 -14.17
C PRO A 129 25.49 26.70 -12.95
N CYS A 130 25.94 25.45 -12.83
CA CYS A 130 25.63 24.57 -11.72
C CYS A 130 25.68 25.31 -10.39
N THR A 131 24.55 25.44 -9.71
CA THR A 131 24.49 25.89 -8.32
C THR A 131 24.43 24.64 -7.45
N PRO A 132 25.42 24.39 -6.60
CA PRO A 132 25.39 23.25 -5.69
C PRO A 132 24.09 23.21 -4.88
N ALA A 133 23.44 22.05 -4.79
CA ALA A 133 22.24 21.90 -3.96
C ALA A 133 22.59 22.18 -2.49
N ALA A 134 21.73 22.86 -1.76
CA ALA A 134 21.94 23.15 -0.33
C ALA A 134 21.92 21.86 0.49
N ASP A 135 22.54 21.87 1.67
CA ASP A 135 22.41 20.76 2.61
C ASP A 135 20.97 20.63 3.06
N GLY A 136 20.47 19.38 3.16
CA GLY A 136 19.08 19.09 3.51
C GLY A 136 18.54 17.80 2.89
N LEU A 137 17.24 17.60 3.02
CA LEU A 137 16.52 16.46 2.46
C LEU A 137 15.83 16.84 1.14
N TYR A 138 15.89 15.91 0.21
CA TYR A 138 15.28 16.02 -1.11
C TYR A 138 14.42 14.80 -1.40
N ALA A 139 13.29 15.02 -2.07
CA ALA A 139 12.40 13.96 -2.51
C ALA A 139 12.75 13.55 -3.94
N LEU A 140 12.85 12.25 -4.16
CA LEU A 140 12.99 11.64 -5.47
C LEU A 140 11.68 10.91 -5.77
N ARG A 141 10.93 11.38 -6.78
CA ARG A 141 9.61 10.86 -7.15
C ARG A 141 9.68 10.16 -8.50
N LEU A 142 9.21 8.92 -8.53
CA LEU A 142 9.03 8.12 -9.74
C LEU A 142 7.54 8.09 -10.09
N THR A 143 7.26 8.22 -11.38
CA THR A 143 5.99 7.85 -12.01
C THR A 143 6.32 6.96 -13.20
N ALA A 144 5.78 5.75 -13.24
CA ALA A 144 5.91 4.83 -14.37
C ALA A 144 4.52 4.35 -14.79
N ILE A 145 4.28 4.31 -16.09
CA ILE A 145 2.97 4.04 -16.66
C ILE A 145 3.11 2.98 -17.74
N ALA A 146 2.45 1.83 -17.56
CA ALA A 146 2.19 0.88 -18.62
C ALA A 146 0.78 1.11 -19.19
N ARG A 147 0.65 1.09 -20.50
CA ARG A 147 -0.65 1.21 -21.18
C ARG A 147 -1.02 -0.11 -21.82
N GLN A 148 -2.18 -0.62 -21.49
CA GLN A 148 -2.80 -1.78 -22.10
C GLN A 148 -4.10 -1.36 -22.79
N GLY A 149 -4.08 -1.19 -24.11
CA GLY A 149 -5.25 -0.70 -24.86
C GLY A 149 -5.62 0.74 -24.53
N GLN A 150 -6.91 1.10 -24.66
CA GLN A 150 -7.39 2.46 -24.36
C GLN A 150 -7.83 2.63 -22.91
N ASP A 151 -8.18 1.58 -22.20
CA ASP A 151 -8.90 1.65 -20.92
C ASP A 151 -8.12 1.15 -19.69
N ASN A 152 -7.06 0.35 -19.85
CA ASN A 152 -6.28 -0.16 -18.73
C ASN A 152 -4.90 0.48 -18.67
N GLN A 153 -4.66 1.24 -17.62
CA GLN A 153 -3.39 1.90 -17.37
C GLN A 153 -2.85 1.51 -16.01
N GLU A 154 -1.69 0.84 -16.01
CA GLU A 154 -0.95 0.58 -14.78
C GLU A 154 -0.12 1.81 -14.43
N LEU A 155 -0.26 2.28 -13.20
CA LEU A 155 0.46 3.44 -12.69
C LEU A 155 1.21 3.08 -11.43
N VAL A 156 2.54 3.17 -11.47
CA VAL A 156 3.39 3.06 -10.29
C VAL A 156 3.86 4.46 -9.91
N GLU A 157 3.57 4.86 -8.68
CA GLU A 157 4.07 6.10 -8.08
C GLU A 157 4.88 5.77 -6.83
N GLN A 158 6.11 6.31 -6.75
CA GLN A 158 6.98 6.11 -5.59
C GLN A 158 7.62 7.43 -5.16
N GLN A 159 7.92 7.55 -3.87
CA GLN A 159 8.68 8.67 -3.34
C GLN A 159 9.73 8.19 -2.35
N TRP A 160 10.98 8.51 -2.67
CA TRP A 160 12.15 8.24 -1.84
C TRP A 160 12.77 9.54 -1.34
N GLN A 161 13.59 9.47 -0.29
CA GLN A 161 14.34 10.62 0.21
C GLN A 161 15.83 10.42 0.02
N ILE A 162 16.54 11.51 -0.24
CA ILE A 162 18.01 11.56 -0.22
C ILE A 162 18.48 12.74 0.64
N ALA A 163 19.60 12.57 1.33
CA ALA A 163 20.23 13.62 2.12
C ALA A 163 21.43 14.22 1.38
N VAL A 164 21.48 15.55 1.29
CA VAL A 164 22.65 16.32 0.85
C VAL A 164 23.38 16.83 2.09
N ASP A 165 24.64 16.45 2.26
CA ASP A 165 25.49 16.86 3.40
C ASP A 165 26.96 16.96 2.90
N ARG A 166 27.42 18.17 2.67
CA ARG A 166 28.77 18.42 2.13
C ARG A 166 29.89 18.37 3.17
N GLY A 167 29.55 18.27 4.47
CA GLY A 167 30.53 18.03 5.53
C GLY A 167 31.59 19.11 5.69
N GLY A 168 31.34 20.35 5.27
CA GLY A 168 32.32 21.43 5.22
C GLY A 168 32.13 22.57 6.22
N GLY A 169 31.11 22.52 7.08
CA GLY A 169 30.81 23.60 8.01
C GLY A 169 31.02 23.16 9.47
N SER A 170 31.99 23.77 10.15
CA SER A 170 32.12 23.71 11.62
C SER A 170 31.01 24.43 12.37
N GLY A 171 29.84 24.62 11.71
CA GLY A 171 28.65 25.22 12.26
C GLY A 171 27.61 24.17 12.58
N ALA A 172 27.23 24.07 13.83
CA ALA A 172 26.18 23.19 14.37
C ALA A 172 24.76 23.46 13.80
N ALA A 173 24.64 24.22 12.68
CA ALA A 173 23.37 24.74 12.17
C ALA A 173 22.82 24.03 10.91
N THR A 174 23.52 23.07 10.30
CA THR A 174 23.10 22.50 8.99
C THR A 174 23.07 20.96 8.92
N ARG A 175 23.40 20.26 9.98
CA ARG A 175 22.95 18.87 10.07
C ARG A 175 21.44 18.89 10.25
N PRO A 176 20.65 18.07 9.53
CA PRO A 176 19.28 17.79 9.96
C PRO A 176 19.40 17.45 11.44
N ARG A 177 18.93 18.38 12.29
CA ARG A 177 18.99 18.16 13.74
C ARG A 177 18.17 16.91 13.97
N ALA A 178 18.83 15.85 14.50
CA ALA A 178 18.12 14.65 14.89
C ALA A 178 16.86 15.10 15.67
N PRO A 179 15.67 14.69 15.25
CA PRO A 179 14.47 15.13 15.93
C PRO A 179 14.64 14.82 17.41
N ALA A 180 14.44 15.83 18.27
CA ALA A 180 14.49 15.61 19.70
C ALA A 180 13.27 14.81 20.09
N PHE A 181 13.44 13.51 20.28
CA PHE A 181 12.42 12.69 20.92
C PHE A 181 12.42 13.04 22.41
N GLY A 182 11.41 13.80 22.84
CA GLY A 182 11.22 14.07 24.25
C GLY A 182 11.02 12.75 24.99
N MET A 183 11.71 12.55 26.09
CA MET A 183 11.35 11.56 27.09
C MET A 183 10.05 12.03 27.76
N ASN A 184 8.92 11.88 27.08
CA ASN A 184 7.64 12.03 27.74
C ASN A 184 7.49 10.86 28.71
N ALA A 185 7.17 11.18 29.96
CA ALA A 185 6.88 10.19 30.97
C ALA A 185 5.89 9.15 30.40
N PRO A 186 6.08 7.87 30.65
CA PRO A 186 5.15 6.86 30.18
C PRO A 186 3.79 7.18 30.82
N VAL A 187 2.82 7.54 30.00
CA VAL A 187 1.45 7.18 30.32
C VAL A 187 1.51 5.67 30.53
N GLU A 188 0.90 5.12 31.57
CA GLU A 188 0.73 3.66 31.72
C GLU A 188 -0.03 3.14 30.50
N ALA A 189 0.67 3.04 29.38
CA ALA A 189 0.17 2.43 28.17
C ALA A 189 0.14 0.92 28.42
N PRO A 190 -0.88 0.21 27.91
CA PRO A 190 -0.86 -1.25 27.94
C PRO A 190 0.48 -1.73 27.45
N SER A 191 1.08 -2.69 28.17
CA SER A 191 2.36 -3.23 27.81
C SER A 191 2.21 -4.03 26.51
N TYR A 192 2.84 -3.56 25.43
CA TYR A 192 2.87 -4.25 24.15
C TYR A 192 4.26 -4.80 23.89
N ARG A 193 4.31 -6.00 23.31
CA ARG A 193 5.52 -6.49 22.65
C ARG A 193 5.37 -6.32 21.15
N VAL A 194 6.45 -5.99 20.48
CA VAL A 194 6.50 -5.93 19.02
C VAL A 194 6.81 -7.33 18.50
N VAL A 195 6.02 -7.81 17.54
CA VAL A 195 6.32 -8.99 16.73
C VAL A 195 6.49 -8.56 15.29
N TYR A 196 7.50 -9.12 14.63
CA TYR A 196 7.85 -8.77 13.25
C TYR A 196 7.31 -9.81 12.28
N ALA A 197 6.44 -9.37 11.38
CA ALA A 197 5.72 -10.20 10.44
C ALA A 197 6.12 -9.91 9.00
N ASN A 198 6.02 -10.93 8.14
CA ASN A 198 5.79 -10.80 6.71
C ASN A 198 4.41 -11.41 6.43
N LEU A 199 3.46 -10.56 6.03
CA LEU A 199 2.06 -10.93 5.84
C LEU A 199 1.68 -11.10 4.37
N HIS A 200 2.67 -11.18 3.48
CA HIS A 200 2.49 -11.32 2.05
C HIS A 200 3.65 -12.14 1.46
N SER A 201 3.37 -13.37 1.06
CA SER A 201 4.36 -14.26 0.44
C SER A 201 3.69 -15.47 -0.20
N GLN A 202 4.33 -16.00 -1.25
CA GLN A 202 3.88 -17.15 -2.03
C GLN A 202 4.75 -18.38 -1.75
N THR A 203 4.17 -19.58 -1.93
CA THR A 203 4.88 -20.86 -1.84
C THR A 203 4.54 -21.73 -3.06
N SER A 204 4.95 -23.00 -3.05
CA SER A 204 4.59 -23.94 -4.12
C SER A 204 3.10 -24.33 -4.16
N HIS A 205 2.26 -23.75 -3.32
CA HIS A 205 0.80 -23.92 -3.45
C HIS A 205 0.19 -22.97 -4.50
N SER A 206 0.90 -21.91 -4.86
CA SER A 206 0.64 -21.09 -6.06
C SER A 206 1.89 -21.01 -6.94
N ASP A 207 2.41 -19.85 -7.25
CA ASP A 207 3.53 -19.62 -8.17
C ASP A 207 4.83 -19.22 -7.46
N GLY A 208 4.94 -19.49 -6.17
CA GLY A 208 6.12 -19.23 -5.36
C GLY A 208 6.96 -20.47 -5.04
N GLY A 209 7.88 -20.32 -4.09
CA GLY A 209 8.72 -21.39 -3.58
C GLY A 209 9.83 -21.87 -4.51
N ALA A 210 10.25 -21.05 -5.48
CA ALA A 210 11.38 -21.40 -6.36
C ALA A 210 12.71 -21.39 -5.61
N ALA A 211 13.58 -22.34 -5.95
CA ALA A 211 14.96 -22.33 -5.45
C ALA A 211 15.70 -21.06 -5.90
N LEU A 212 16.45 -20.41 -5.00
CA LEU A 212 17.10 -19.12 -5.25
C LEU A 212 18.01 -19.10 -6.48
N THR A 213 18.70 -20.19 -6.74
CA THR A 213 19.60 -20.33 -7.89
C THR A 213 18.88 -20.32 -9.25
N GLY A 214 17.58 -20.62 -9.27
CA GLY A 214 16.75 -20.68 -10.47
C GLY A 214 15.60 -19.70 -10.49
N CYS A 215 15.45 -18.89 -9.45
CA CYS A 215 14.34 -17.95 -9.34
C CYS A 215 14.60 -16.67 -10.12
N HIS A 216 13.82 -16.46 -11.18
CA HIS A 216 13.93 -15.30 -12.07
C HIS A 216 12.57 -14.64 -12.37
N GLY A 217 11.54 -14.97 -11.63
CA GLY A 217 10.16 -14.50 -11.82
C GLY A 217 9.16 -15.37 -11.08
N ALA A 218 7.88 -15.17 -11.35
CA ALA A 218 6.84 -16.10 -10.93
C ALA A 218 7.10 -17.50 -11.53
N GLN A 219 6.75 -18.52 -10.76
CA GLN A 219 6.81 -19.90 -11.25
C GLN A 219 5.51 -20.24 -12.00
N GLU A 220 5.53 -21.27 -12.84
CA GLU A 220 4.27 -21.89 -13.23
C GLU A 220 3.60 -22.44 -11.94
N PRO A 221 2.29 -22.26 -11.77
CA PRO A 221 1.60 -22.63 -10.53
C PRO A 221 1.87 -24.07 -10.10
N GLN A 222 2.10 -24.25 -8.81
CA GLN A 222 2.36 -25.54 -8.14
C GLN A 222 3.64 -26.26 -8.64
N THR A 223 4.57 -25.55 -9.28
CA THR A 223 5.86 -26.12 -9.72
C THR A 223 7.04 -25.73 -8.85
N GLY A 224 6.86 -24.81 -7.90
CA GLY A 224 7.88 -24.44 -6.92
C GLY A 224 8.36 -25.64 -6.10
N LEU A 225 9.63 -25.58 -5.69
CA LEU A 225 10.23 -26.68 -4.92
C LEU A 225 9.80 -26.68 -3.45
N PHE A 226 9.47 -25.50 -2.88
CA PHE A 226 9.30 -25.32 -1.45
C PHE A 226 7.88 -24.85 -1.09
N GLY A 227 7.18 -25.67 -0.31
CA GLY A 227 5.84 -25.39 0.20
C GLY A 227 5.82 -24.66 1.55
N PRO A 228 4.61 -24.50 2.14
CA PRO A 228 4.40 -23.68 3.35
C PRO A 228 5.27 -24.08 4.54
N LEU A 229 5.41 -25.36 4.84
CA LEU A 229 6.21 -25.82 5.99
C LEU A 229 7.68 -25.41 5.88
N TYR A 230 8.25 -25.47 4.67
CA TYR A 230 9.61 -25.00 4.44
C TYR A 230 9.70 -23.48 4.59
N ALA A 231 8.71 -22.76 4.07
CA ALA A 231 8.66 -21.30 4.16
C ALA A 231 8.63 -20.84 5.63
N TYR A 232 7.83 -21.48 6.48
CA TYR A 232 7.78 -21.16 7.91
C TYR A 232 9.11 -21.42 8.62
N ALA A 233 9.74 -22.55 8.33
CA ALA A 233 11.05 -22.90 8.91
C ALA A 233 12.12 -21.89 8.49
N TYR A 234 12.16 -21.54 7.21
CA TYR A 234 13.09 -20.57 6.67
C TYR A 234 12.88 -19.18 7.28
N ALA A 235 11.64 -18.70 7.33
CA ALA A 235 11.27 -17.40 7.88
C ALA A 235 11.64 -17.27 9.37
N GLN A 236 11.38 -18.31 10.16
CA GLN A 236 11.75 -18.37 11.58
C GLN A 236 13.28 -18.28 11.77
N GLN A 237 14.05 -18.97 10.94
CA GLN A 237 15.52 -18.92 10.97
C GLN A 237 16.05 -17.54 10.61
N HIS A 238 15.31 -16.75 9.81
CA HIS A 238 15.67 -15.39 9.39
C HIS A 238 15.00 -14.30 10.25
N GLY A 239 14.55 -14.67 11.47
CA GLY A 239 14.15 -13.73 12.51
C GLY A 239 12.77 -13.10 12.32
N LEU A 240 11.87 -13.73 11.57
CA LEU A 240 10.45 -13.41 11.61
C LEU A 240 9.80 -14.09 12.83
N ASP A 241 8.85 -13.42 13.45
CA ASP A 241 7.96 -13.98 14.47
C ASP A 241 6.67 -14.53 13.83
N VAL A 242 6.30 -13.98 12.66
CA VAL A 242 5.08 -14.35 11.93
C VAL A 242 5.38 -14.41 10.43
N LEU A 243 4.99 -15.50 9.78
CA LEU A 243 4.90 -15.58 8.32
C LEU A 243 3.49 -15.98 7.91
N MET A 244 2.93 -15.26 6.93
CA MET A 244 1.74 -15.68 6.22
C MET A 244 2.11 -16.16 4.81
N ALA A 245 1.78 -17.39 4.48
CA ALA A 245 1.68 -17.84 3.11
C ALA A 245 0.31 -17.42 2.56
N SER A 246 0.31 -16.46 1.63
CA SER A 246 -0.87 -15.83 1.06
C SER A 246 -0.98 -16.16 -0.43
N GLU A 247 -1.32 -17.39 -0.71
CA GLU A 247 -1.30 -17.95 -2.06
C GLU A 247 -2.32 -17.29 -2.99
N HIS A 248 -2.00 -17.13 -4.26
CA HIS A 248 -2.95 -16.65 -5.26
C HIS A 248 -4.17 -17.56 -5.37
N ASN A 249 -5.33 -17.01 -5.13
CA ASN A 249 -6.59 -17.77 -5.01
C ASN A 249 -6.98 -18.51 -6.30
N HIS A 250 -6.58 -18.03 -7.45
CA HIS A 250 -6.91 -18.61 -8.77
C HIS A 250 -5.92 -19.65 -9.25
N MET A 251 -4.83 -19.93 -8.52
CA MET A 251 -3.78 -20.87 -8.93
C MET A 251 -3.90 -22.27 -8.29
N TYR A 252 -4.96 -22.52 -7.54
CA TYR A 252 -5.19 -23.83 -6.89
C TYR A 252 -5.58 -24.94 -7.88
N ASP A 253 -5.86 -24.61 -9.10
CA ASP A 253 -6.11 -25.55 -10.20
C ASP A 253 -4.83 -25.95 -10.97
N GLY A 254 -3.67 -25.40 -10.56
CA GLY A 254 -2.36 -25.65 -11.19
C GLY A 254 -2.13 -24.85 -12.46
N SER A 255 -2.87 -23.75 -12.68
CA SER A 255 -2.69 -22.85 -13.82
C SER A 255 -2.76 -21.36 -13.41
N ASP A 256 -2.17 -20.48 -14.22
CA ASP A 256 -2.31 -19.02 -14.12
C ASP A 256 -3.55 -18.50 -14.88
N GLY A 257 -4.41 -19.35 -15.26
CA GLY A 257 -5.70 -19.12 -15.91
C GLY A 257 -6.67 -20.15 -15.41
N THR A 258 -7.51 -20.69 -16.28
CA THR A 258 -8.44 -21.74 -15.90
C THR A 258 -8.04 -23.10 -16.46
N ASN A 259 -7.74 -24.06 -15.60
CA ASN A 259 -7.52 -25.45 -15.99
C ASN A 259 -8.86 -26.20 -16.12
N GLY A 260 -9.33 -26.38 -17.35
CA GLY A 260 -10.56 -27.10 -17.62
C GLY A 260 -10.58 -28.57 -17.15
N ALA A 261 -9.44 -29.18 -16.89
CA ALA A 261 -9.31 -30.54 -16.39
C ALA A 261 -9.20 -30.64 -14.87
N ALA A 262 -9.12 -29.50 -14.15
CA ALA A 262 -8.92 -29.48 -12.72
C ALA A 262 -10.05 -30.16 -11.95
N ASP A 263 -9.67 -30.81 -10.84
CA ASP A 263 -10.60 -31.39 -9.88
C ASP A 263 -10.90 -30.40 -8.76
N PRO A 264 -12.15 -29.95 -8.60
CA PRO A 264 -12.54 -29.07 -7.49
C PRO A 264 -12.19 -29.62 -6.10
N ALA A 265 -12.25 -30.93 -5.91
CA ALA A 265 -11.91 -31.54 -4.63
C ALA A 265 -10.41 -31.42 -4.34
N ALA A 266 -9.56 -31.57 -5.35
CA ALA A 266 -8.12 -31.41 -5.20
C ALA A 266 -7.73 -29.96 -4.90
N ALA A 267 -8.30 -28.96 -5.60
CA ALA A 267 -8.04 -27.55 -5.35
C ALA A 267 -8.40 -27.15 -3.91
N LYS A 268 -9.59 -27.52 -3.45
CA LYS A 268 -10.04 -27.27 -2.08
C LYS A 268 -9.19 -27.99 -1.02
N ALA A 269 -8.81 -29.24 -1.31
CA ALA A 269 -7.96 -30.03 -0.42
C ALA A 269 -6.57 -29.41 -0.26
N LEU A 270 -6.00 -28.83 -1.33
CA LEU A 270 -4.72 -28.14 -1.26
C LEU A 270 -4.79 -26.90 -0.35
N TYR A 271 -5.87 -26.11 -0.45
CA TYR A 271 -6.08 -24.97 0.46
C TYR A 271 -6.19 -25.42 1.92
N GLN A 272 -6.99 -26.45 2.20
CA GLN A 272 -7.15 -27.00 3.53
C GLN A 272 -5.84 -27.62 4.08
N ALA A 273 -5.00 -28.21 3.22
CA ALA A 273 -3.68 -28.69 3.61
C ALA A 273 -2.77 -27.54 4.08
N GLY A 274 -2.77 -26.39 3.36
CA GLY A 274 -2.02 -25.21 3.79
C GLY A 274 -2.46 -24.66 5.15
N LEU A 275 -3.78 -24.62 5.41
CA LEU A 275 -4.31 -24.26 6.75
C LEU A 275 -3.85 -25.23 7.83
N ALA A 276 -3.87 -26.54 7.54
CA ALA A 276 -3.42 -27.58 8.45
C ALA A 276 -1.91 -27.49 8.73
N ASP A 277 -1.11 -27.25 7.71
CA ASP A 277 0.35 -27.06 7.82
C ASP A 277 0.69 -25.86 8.72
N ALA A 278 0.02 -24.72 8.55
CA ALA A 278 0.21 -23.55 9.39
C ALA A 278 -0.13 -23.84 10.86
N ALA A 279 -1.26 -24.51 11.10
CA ALA A 279 -1.68 -24.89 12.45
C ALA A 279 -0.70 -25.87 13.10
N ALA A 280 -0.26 -26.89 12.36
CA ALA A 280 0.69 -27.90 12.83
C ALA A 280 2.06 -27.27 13.13
N TYR A 281 2.56 -26.38 12.25
CA TYR A 281 3.83 -25.71 12.47
C TYR A 281 3.79 -24.84 13.73
N THR A 282 2.77 -24.03 13.89
CA THR A 282 2.58 -23.17 15.08
C THR A 282 2.52 -23.96 16.37
N ALA A 283 1.85 -25.13 16.35
CA ALA A 283 1.68 -25.95 17.55
C ALA A 283 3.00 -26.49 18.12
N ILE A 284 4.01 -26.73 17.28
CA ILE A 284 5.30 -27.31 17.69
C ILE A 284 6.44 -26.29 17.75
N HIS A 285 6.22 -25.03 17.35
CA HIS A 285 7.22 -23.96 17.37
C HIS A 285 6.77 -22.79 18.25
N PRO A 286 6.89 -22.89 19.59
CA PRO A 286 6.53 -21.80 20.50
C PRO A 286 7.29 -20.51 20.14
N GLY A 287 6.57 -19.38 20.03
CA GLY A 287 7.15 -18.09 19.71
C GLY A 287 7.18 -17.74 18.21
N PHE A 288 6.81 -18.68 17.33
CA PHE A 288 6.57 -18.42 15.92
C PHE A 288 5.10 -18.70 15.56
N LEU A 289 4.49 -17.82 14.78
CA LEU A 289 3.12 -17.97 14.30
C LEU A 289 3.13 -18.12 12.77
N ALA A 290 2.77 -19.31 12.32
CA ALA A 290 2.49 -19.59 10.93
C ALA A 290 1.03 -19.25 10.60
N LEU A 291 0.80 -18.51 9.52
CA LEU A 291 -0.52 -18.22 8.98
C LEU A 291 -0.60 -18.71 7.54
N TYR A 292 -1.79 -19.13 7.17
CA TYR A 292 -2.14 -19.44 5.80
C TYR A 292 -3.42 -18.72 5.42
N GLY A 293 -3.46 -18.17 4.22
CA GLY A 293 -4.59 -17.45 3.69
C GLY A 293 -4.47 -17.33 2.19
N MET A 294 -5.05 -16.30 1.62
CA MET A 294 -4.97 -16.13 0.17
C MET A 294 -4.71 -14.68 -0.21
N GLU A 295 -4.05 -14.51 -1.35
CA GLU A 295 -4.05 -13.30 -2.14
C GLU A 295 -5.15 -13.43 -3.19
N TRP A 296 -6.25 -12.70 -2.96
CA TRP A 296 -7.43 -12.73 -3.81
C TRP A 296 -7.37 -11.63 -4.86
N GLY A 297 -7.78 -11.96 -6.08
CA GLY A 297 -7.93 -11.01 -7.16
C GLY A 297 -6.93 -11.25 -8.30
N VAL A 298 -6.95 -10.36 -9.28
CA VAL A 298 -5.98 -10.29 -10.38
C VAL A 298 -5.64 -8.83 -10.65
N ILE A 299 -4.38 -8.53 -10.92
CA ILE A 299 -3.88 -7.16 -11.06
C ILE A 299 -4.64 -6.39 -12.15
N ASN A 300 -4.77 -6.97 -13.33
CA ASN A 300 -5.38 -6.30 -14.49
C ASN A 300 -6.91 -6.15 -14.40
N GLN A 301 -7.54 -6.65 -13.34
CA GLN A 301 -8.99 -6.54 -13.10
C GLN A 301 -9.33 -5.96 -11.73
N GLY A 302 -8.43 -5.19 -11.15
CA GLY A 302 -8.71 -4.40 -9.97
C GLY A 302 -7.72 -4.55 -8.83
N GLY A 303 -6.72 -5.44 -8.92
CA GLY A 303 -5.66 -5.58 -7.93
C GLY A 303 -5.86 -6.70 -6.93
N HIS A 304 -4.82 -6.99 -6.18
CA HIS A 304 -4.76 -8.05 -5.19
C HIS A 304 -5.05 -7.55 -3.79
N LEU A 305 -5.71 -8.36 -2.99
CA LEU A 305 -5.82 -8.16 -1.55
C LEU A 305 -5.59 -9.47 -0.78
N ASN A 306 -4.93 -9.40 0.35
CA ASN A 306 -4.79 -10.54 1.24
C ASN A 306 -6.00 -10.67 2.16
N ILE A 307 -6.43 -11.94 2.36
CA ILE A 307 -7.44 -12.32 3.37
C ILE A 307 -6.73 -13.19 4.41
N PHE A 308 -6.62 -12.69 5.65
CA PHE A 308 -5.76 -13.28 6.67
C PHE A 308 -6.33 -14.50 7.37
N ASN A 309 -7.62 -14.68 7.37
CA ASN A 309 -8.27 -15.68 8.24
C ASN A 309 -9.46 -16.39 7.59
N SER A 310 -9.46 -16.48 6.25
CA SER A 310 -10.44 -17.31 5.56
C SER A 310 -10.16 -18.79 5.84
N ASP A 311 -11.20 -19.52 6.16
CA ASP A 311 -11.23 -20.96 6.31
C ASP A 311 -11.71 -21.68 5.04
N LEU A 312 -12.08 -20.91 4.00
CA LEU A 312 -12.62 -21.36 2.74
C LEU A 312 -11.80 -20.80 1.58
N LEU A 313 -11.62 -21.58 0.52
CA LEU A 313 -11.06 -21.11 -0.75
C LEU A 313 -12.12 -20.29 -1.49
N LEU A 314 -11.78 -19.06 -1.86
CA LEU A 314 -12.61 -18.15 -2.65
C LEU A 314 -12.09 -18.13 -4.09
N GLY A 315 -12.99 -18.11 -5.07
CA GLY A 315 -12.58 -18.06 -6.46
C GLY A 315 -13.75 -17.92 -7.41
N TRP A 316 -13.45 -17.84 -8.70
CA TRP A 316 -14.40 -17.65 -9.78
C TRP A 316 -14.30 -18.73 -10.85
N GLU A 317 -13.23 -19.51 -10.83
CA GLU A 317 -12.90 -20.42 -11.91
C GLU A 317 -13.75 -21.68 -11.87
N ARG A 318 -14.05 -22.19 -13.07
CA ARG A 318 -14.83 -23.40 -13.26
C ARG A 318 -14.12 -24.31 -14.25
N ASN A 319 -14.10 -25.60 -13.95
CA ASN A 319 -13.58 -26.60 -14.88
C ASN A 319 -14.48 -26.77 -16.13
N ALA A 320 -14.08 -27.59 -17.08
CA ALA A 320 -14.82 -27.85 -18.30
C ALA A 320 -16.23 -28.44 -18.08
N ARG A 321 -16.52 -28.96 -16.87
CA ARG A 321 -17.84 -29.45 -16.48
C ARG A 321 -18.71 -28.34 -15.86
N GLY A 322 -18.20 -27.12 -15.72
CA GLY A 322 -18.87 -26.00 -15.09
C GLY A 322 -18.86 -26.05 -13.56
N GLU A 323 -18.06 -26.93 -12.95
CA GLU A 323 -17.91 -27.06 -11.51
C GLU A 323 -16.97 -25.99 -10.96
N LEU A 324 -17.39 -25.28 -9.89
CA LEU A 324 -16.57 -24.27 -9.23
C LEU A 324 -15.37 -24.91 -8.54
N LEU A 325 -14.16 -24.36 -8.78
CA LEU A 325 -12.90 -24.84 -8.22
C LEU A 325 -12.64 -24.34 -6.80
N ALA A 326 -13.47 -23.43 -6.30
CA ALA A 326 -13.41 -22.86 -4.95
C ALA A 326 -14.60 -23.32 -4.08
N ASP A 327 -14.55 -23.04 -2.77
CA ASP A 327 -15.66 -23.31 -1.86
C ASP A 327 -16.78 -22.28 -2.00
N VAL A 328 -16.42 -21.01 -2.27
CA VAL A 328 -17.36 -19.90 -2.45
C VAL A 328 -17.02 -19.15 -3.73
N GLU A 329 -18.04 -18.91 -4.56
CA GLU A 329 -17.88 -18.10 -5.76
C GLU A 329 -17.76 -16.62 -5.41
N THR A 330 -16.70 -16.00 -5.89
CA THR A 330 -16.45 -14.56 -5.78
C THR A 330 -15.99 -14.04 -7.13
N PRO A 331 -16.75 -13.15 -7.80
CA PRO A 331 -16.37 -12.63 -9.12
C PRO A 331 -15.07 -11.84 -9.07
N LYS A 332 -14.20 -11.98 -10.08
CA LYS A 332 -12.84 -11.39 -10.19
C LYS A 332 -12.72 -9.91 -9.77
N SER A 333 -13.69 -9.08 -10.14
CA SER A 333 -13.70 -7.64 -9.86
C SER A 333 -14.79 -7.24 -8.87
N GLY A 334 -15.38 -8.23 -8.18
CA GLY A 334 -16.54 -8.05 -7.32
C GLY A 334 -16.20 -7.60 -5.89
N TYR A 335 -15.37 -6.56 -5.73
CA TYR A 335 -14.87 -6.13 -4.42
C TYR A 335 -15.96 -5.82 -3.40
N ALA A 336 -17.03 -5.13 -3.79
CA ALA A 336 -18.13 -4.82 -2.87
C ALA A 336 -18.80 -6.08 -2.30
N GLY A 337 -19.02 -7.10 -3.15
CA GLY A 337 -19.56 -8.39 -2.73
C GLY A 337 -18.58 -9.16 -1.84
N LEU A 338 -17.28 -9.12 -2.17
CA LEU A 338 -16.23 -9.71 -1.36
C LEU A 338 -16.17 -9.08 0.04
N TYR A 339 -16.20 -7.74 0.13
CA TYR A 339 -16.18 -7.04 1.43
C TYR A 339 -17.39 -7.41 2.29
N ALA A 340 -18.59 -7.51 1.69
CA ALA A 340 -19.79 -7.93 2.40
C ALA A 340 -19.65 -9.38 2.94
N LEU A 341 -19.11 -10.30 2.13
CA LEU A 341 -18.81 -11.67 2.55
C LEU A 341 -17.77 -11.71 3.68
N MET A 342 -16.67 -10.97 3.54
CA MET A 342 -15.63 -10.89 4.58
C MET A 342 -16.21 -10.37 5.90
N ARG A 343 -17.08 -9.36 5.85
CA ARG A 343 -17.75 -8.83 7.04
C ARG A 343 -18.67 -9.86 7.68
N GLU A 344 -19.46 -10.57 6.89
CA GLU A 344 -20.34 -11.64 7.37
C GLU A 344 -19.55 -12.74 8.09
N ARG A 345 -18.39 -13.11 7.53
CA ARG A 345 -17.52 -14.18 8.05
C ARG A 345 -16.56 -13.73 9.15
N GLY A 346 -16.44 -12.42 9.41
CA GLY A 346 -15.47 -11.88 10.35
C GLY A 346 -14.03 -11.98 9.85
N TRP A 347 -13.82 -12.10 8.54
CA TRP A 347 -12.49 -12.08 7.94
C TRP A 347 -11.97 -10.65 7.82
N ILE A 348 -10.65 -10.51 7.84
CA ILE A 348 -9.97 -9.22 7.65
C ILE A 348 -8.89 -9.34 6.59
N GLY A 349 -8.52 -8.20 5.98
CA GLY A 349 -7.57 -8.21 4.88
C GLY A 349 -6.70 -6.97 4.77
N GLN A 350 -5.87 -6.99 3.74
CA GLN A 350 -4.91 -5.97 3.38
C GLN A 350 -5.05 -5.63 1.90
N PHE A 351 -4.95 -4.35 1.55
CA PHE A 351 -4.71 -3.92 0.18
C PHE A 351 -3.24 -4.16 -0.18
N ASN A 352 -2.97 -5.02 -1.17
CA ASN A 352 -1.62 -5.38 -1.59
C ASN A 352 -1.10 -4.41 -2.64
N HIS A 353 0.21 -4.07 -2.58
CA HIS A 353 0.93 -3.24 -3.57
C HIS A 353 0.03 -2.28 -4.38
N PRO A 354 -0.71 -1.35 -3.74
CA PRO A 354 -1.76 -0.55 -4.37
C PRO A 354 -1.15 0.52 -5.29
N ALA A 355 -0.60 0.11 -6.44
CA ALA A 355 0.07 0.99 -7.38
C ALA A 355 -0.82 1.44 -8.54
N TYR A 356 -1.99 0.85 -8.70
CA TYR A 356 -2.75 0.83 -9.91
C TYR A 356 -3.82 1.92 -9.99
N ALA A 357 -3.94 2.61 -11.13
CA ALA A 357 -5.12 3.37 -11.43
C ALA A 357 -6.26 2.41 -11.80
N GLY A 358 -7.18 2.16 -10.92
CA GLY A 358 -8.27 1.21 -11.11
C GLY A 358 -8.24 0.03 -10.16
N GLN A 359 -7.26 -0.02 -9.25
CA GLN A 359 -7.26 -1.01 -8.18
C GLN A 359 -8.42 -0.77 -7.21
N PHE A 360 -9.00 -1.87 -6.73
CA PHE A 360 -10.03 -1.89 -5.71
C PHE A 360 -11.22 -0.99 -6.07
N MET A 361 -11.70 -1.13 -7.34
CA MET A 361 -12.81 -0.34 -7.86
C MET A 361 -14.10 -0.62 -7.10
N VAL A 362 -14.69 0.41 -6.53
CA VAL A 362 -16.04 0.39 -5.99
C VAL A 362 -16.84 1.51 -6.65
N ASP A 363 -18.01 1.19 -7.20
CA ASP A 363 -18.88 2.13 -7.91
C ASP A 363 -18.15 2.94 -9.00
N GLY A 364 -17.22 2.29 -9.70
CA GLY A 364 -16.44 2.89 -10.77
C GLY A 364 -15.32 3.85 -10.30
N GLN A 365 -15.02 3.89 -9.00
CA GLN A 365 -13.95 4.71 -8.43
C GLN A 365 -12.81 3.85 -7.88
N PRO A 366 -11.53 4.10 -8.25
CA PRO A 366 -10.38 3.45 -7.65
C PRO A 366 -10.31 3.76 -6.15
N LEU A 367 -10.15 2.72 -5.32
CA LEU A 367 -10.21 2.82 -3.87
C LEU A 367 -11.46 3.56 -3.37
N GLY A 368 -12.59 3.46 -4.10
CA GLY A 368 -13.85 4.05 -3.71
C GLY A 368 -14.29 3.57 -2.33
N TYR A 369 -14.83 4.47 -1.50
CA TYR A 369 -15.24 4.11 -0.15
C TYR A 369 -16.41 3.11 -0.16
N ASN A 370 -16.22 2.03 0.60
CA ASN A 370 -17.24 1.04 0.87
C ASN A 370 -17.24 0.74 2.37
N ALA A 371 -18.40 0.83 3.01
CA ALA A 371 -18.50 0.66 4.47
C ALA A 371 -18.16 -0.76 4.94
N ASP A 372 -18.49 -1.78 4.16
CA ASP A 372 -18.11 -3.17 4.45
C ASP A 372 -16.61 -3.34 4.26
N GLY A 373 -16.04 -2.71 3.20
CA GLY A 373 -14.60 -2.66 2.97
C GLY A 373 -13.85 -1.96 4.11
N ASP A 374 -14.34 -0.84 4.61
CA ASP A 374 -13.74 -0.15 5.78
C ASP A 374 -13.78 -1.02 7.06
N ALA A 375 -14.82 -1.83 7.22
CA ALA A 375 -14.94 -2.73 8.37
C ALA A 375 -13.94 -3.88 8.34
N VAL A 376 -13.54 -4.37 7.16
CA VAL A 376 -12.74 -5.59 6.99
C VAL A 376 -11.30 -5.33 6.51
N MET A 377 -11.06 -4.29 5.72
CA MET A 377 -9.71 -3.94 5.27
C MET A 377 -9.00 -3.16 6.37
N VAL A 378 -8.01 -3.77 6.99
CA VAL A 378 -7.33 -3.21 8.17
C VAL A 378 -5.94 -2.69 7.86
N LEU A 379 -5.32 -3.15 6.75
CA LEU A 379 -3.98 -2.76 6.32
C LEU A 379 -3.96 -2.28 4.86
N CYS A 380 -2.97 -1.46 4.56
CA CYS A 380 -2.56 -1.06 3.22
C CYS A 380 -1.05 -1.23 3.12
N GLU A 381 -0.58 -1.99 2.16
CA GLU A 381 0.83 -2.25 1.96
C GLU A 381 1.52 -0.98 1.44
N VAL A 382 2.27 -0.32 2.34
CA VAL A 382 2.96 0.93 2.02
C VAL A 382 4.33 0.68 1.41
N MET A 383 4.91 -0.50 1.67
CA MET A 383 6.23 -0.87 1.20
C MET A 383 6.30 -2.36 0.89
N ASN A 384 6.88 -2.69 -0.25
CA ASN A 384 7.18 -4.05 -0.65
C ASN A 384 8.62 -4.15 -1.18
N THR A 385 9.29 -5.29 -1.01
CA THR A 385 10.46 -5.68 -1.78
C THR A 385 10.04 -6.20 -3.15
N SER A 386 10.96 -6.31 -4.10
CA SER A 386 10.67 -7.00 -5.35
C SER A 386 10.19 -8.43 -5.08
N ALA A 387 9.01 -8.77 -5.57
CA ALA A 387 8.39 -10.09 -5.43
C ALA A 387 9.29 -11.21 -5.95
N PHE A 388 10.08 -10.90 -6.98
CA PHE A 388 10.97 -11.85 -7.66
C PHE A 388 12.45 -11.68 -7.26
N SER A 389 12.70 -11.15 -6.06
CA SER A 389 14.05 -11.06 -5.51
C SER A 389 14.58 -12.46 -5.16
N ASN A 390 15.78 -12.77 -5.63
CA ASN A 390 16.53 -13.95 -5.20
C ASN A 390 17.61 -13.62 -4.16
N ASN A 391 17.56 -12.42 -3.55
CA ASN A 391 18.46 -12.00 -2.48
C ASN A 391 18.11 -12.73 -1.19
N ASP A 392 19.10 -13.26 -0.49
CA ASP A 392 18.99 -13.97 0.79
C ASP A 392 19.86 -13.37 1.91
N SER A 393 20.35 -12.14 1.69
CA SER A 393 21.28 -11.45 2.57
C SER A 393 20.75 -10.09 3.06
N GLU A 394 19.44 -9.85 2.94
CA GLU A 394 18.73 -8.62 3.32
C GLU A 394 19.26 -7.36 2.61
N THR A 395 19.84 -7.51 1.42
CA THR A 395 20.45 -6.40 0.67
C THR A 395 19.71 -6.04 -0.63
N GLU A 396 18.47 -6.52 -0.82
CA GLU A 396 17.69 -6.19 -2.01
C GLU A 396 17.51 -4.67 -2.16
N THR A 397 17.80 -4.17 -3.34
CA THR A 397 17.69 -2.74 -3.66
C THR A 397 16.45 -2.39 -4.49
N ARG A 398 15.79 -3.40 -5.08
CA ARG A 398 14.50 -3.22 -5.76
C ARG A 398 13.39 -3.25 -4.70
N ARG A 399 12.81 -2.10 -4.47
CA ARG A 399 11.81 -1.88 -3.42
C ARG A 399 10.79 -0.88 -3.92
N SER A 400 9.54 -1.08 -3.54
CA SER A 400 8.42 -0.22 -3.91
C SER A 400 7.83 0.47 -2.69
N ASN A 401 7.41 1.72 -2.87
CA ASN A 401 6.78 2.54 -1.85
C ASN A 401 5.43 3.01 -2.37
N TYR A 402 4.36 2.55 -1.75
CA TYR A 402 2.98 2.82 -2.16
C TYR A 402 2.27 3.85 -1.25
N GLU A 403 3.03 4.68 -0.53
CA GLU A 403 2.47 5.68 0.41
C GLU A 403 1.40 6.57 -0.24
N ALA A 404 1.60 6.97 -1.50
CA ALA A 404 0.64 7.79 -2.22
C ALA A 404 -0.72 7.09 -2.41
N ALA A 405 -0.71 5.80 -2.71
CA ALA A 405 -1.95 5.02 -2.88
C ALA A 405 -2.62 4.73 -1.53
N CYS A 406 -1.86 4.38 -0.50
CA CYS A 406 -2.40 4.22 0.85
C CYS A 406 -3.00 5.52 1.40
N ASN A 407 -2.41 6.68 1.07
CA ASN A 407 -2.99 7.98 1.39
C ASN A 407 -4.33 8.20 0.69
N ARG A 408 -4.49 7.77 -0.58
CA ARG A 408 -5.79 7.82 -1.28
C ARG A 408 -6.85 6.97 -0.57
N ALA A 409 -6.48 5.79 -0.06
CA ALA A 409 -7.41 4.96 0.72
C ALA A 409 -7.85 5.67 2.02
N LEU A 410 -6.92 6.27 2.76
CA LEU A 410 -7.22 7.07 3.96
C LEU A 410 -8.12 8.28 3.64
N GLU A 411 -7.83 8.99 2.55
CA GLU A 411 -8.62 10.12 2.06
C GLU A 411 -10.01 9.71 1.58
N ALA A 412 -10.15 8.51 1.00
CA ALA A 412 -11.45 7.95 0.66
C ALA A 412 -12.32 7.67 1.89
N GLY A 413 -11.71 7.47 3.06
CA GLY A 413 -12.40 7.23 4.33
C GLY A 413 -12.09 5.87 4.96
N TYR A 414 -11.25 5.04 4.34
CA TYR A 414 -10.82 3.78 4.94
C TYR A 414 -9.96 4.01 6.18
N HIS A 415 -10.19 3.19 7.19
CA HIS A 415 -9.38 3.16 8.40
C HIS A 415 -8.33 2.05 8.30
N VAL A 416 -7.35 2.20 7.41
CA VAL A 416 -6.26 1.24 7.23
C VAL A 416 -4.98 1.72 7.90
N ALA A 417 -4.23 0.79 8.49
CA ALA A 417 -2.85 1.03 8.91
C ALA A 417 -1.88 0.61 7.80
N PHE A 418 -0.60 0.92 7.98
CA PHE A 418 0.43 0.61 6.99
C PHE A 418 1.14 -0.70 7.31
N SER A 419 1.37 -1.52 6.29
CA SER A 419 2.15 -2.75 6.34
C SER A 419 3.36 -2.69 5.42
N SER A 420 4.35 -3.53 5.68
CA SER A 420 5.57 -3.65 4.90
C SER A 420 5.94 -5.12 4.79
N ASN A 421 5.87 -5.68 3.59
CA ASN A 421 6.02 -7.10 3.33
C ASN A 421 6.99 -7.36 2.17
N GLN A 422 7.16 -8.63 1.78
CA GLN A 422 8.16 -9.01 0.79
C GLN A 422 7.59 -9.64 -0.48
N ASP A 423 6.34 -10.14 -0.43
CA ASP A 423 5.69 -10.78 -1.58
C ASP A 423 6.59 -11.85 -2.25
N ASN A 424 7.21 -12.68 -1.42
CA ASN A 424 8.25 -13.58 -1.87
C ASN A 424 7.70 -14.66 -2.80
N HIS A 425 8.19 -14.73 -4.03
CA HIS A 425 8.00 -15.86 -4.94
C HIS A 425 9.23 -16.78 -4.97
N CYS A 426 10.40 -16.26 -4.55
CA CYS A 426 11.60 -17.05 -4.34
C CYS A 426 11.68 -17.56 -2.88
N ALA A 427 12.42 -18.63 -2.65
CA ALA A 427 12.54 -19.27 -1.33
C ALA A 427 13.44 -18.47 -0.37
N ASN A 428 13.10 -17.20 -0.11
CA ASN A 428 13.88 -16.26 0.70
C ASN A 428 13.04 -15.47 1.71
N TRP A 429 11.99 -16.10 2.26
CA TRP A 429 11.04 -15.48 3.18
C TRP A 429 11.71 -14.84 4.40
N GLY A 430 11.61 -13.51 4.50
CA GLY A 430 12.27 -12.73 5.54
C GLY A 430 13.72 -12.33 5.24
N ALA A 431 14.36 -12.92 4.22
CA ALA A 431 15.78 -12.69 3.91
C ALA A 431 16.03 -11.77 2.71
N ALA A 432 15.00 -11.41 1.92
CA ALA A 432 15.19 -10.52 0.78
C ALA A 432 15.65 -9.12 1.22
N TYR A 433 15.00 -8.58 2.25
CA TYR A 433 15.34 -7.29 2.86
C TYR A 433 14.91 -7.25 4.34
N GLY A 434 15.39 -6.24 5.08
CA GLY A 434 15.08 -6.05 6.51
C GLY A 434 13.68 -5.49 6.81
N ASN A 435 12.82 -5.33 5.81
CA ASN A 435 11.49 -4.77 5.99
C ASN A 435 10.51 -5.74 6.65
N ARG A 436 9.63 -5.20 7.49
CA ARG A 436 8.67 -5.96 8.30
C ARG A 436 7.38 -5.16 8.52
N THR A 437 6.29 -5.87 8.66
CA THR A 437 5.10 -5.37 9.36
C THR A 437 5.29 -5.65 10.84
N ALA A 438 5.44 -4.61 11.63
CA ALA A 438 5.62 -4.71 13.08
C ALA A 438 4.25 -4.61 13.76
N VAL A 439 3.83 -5.66 14.46
CA VAL A 439 2.53 -5.76 15.11
C VAL A 439 2.70 -5.68 16.63
N LEU A 440 1.91 -4.83 17.28
CA LEU A 440 1.92 -4.65 18.73
C LEU A 440 0.86 -5.56 19.35
N VAL A 441 1.28 -6.72 19.82
CA VAL A 441 0.44 -7.64 20.57
C VAL A 441 0.56 -7.36 22.06
N SER A 442 -0.49 -7.64 22.83
CA SER A 442 -0.44 -7.49 24.29
C SER A 442 0.73 -8.30 24.86
N ALA A 443 1.53 -7.69 25.76
CA ALA A 443 2.67 -8.38 26.35
C ALA A 443 2.26 -9.59 27.21
N ASP A 444 1.06 -9.54 27.81
CA ASP A 444 0.53 -10.58 28.67
C ASP A 444 -0.15 -11.72 27.88
N ALA A 445 -0.40 -11.53 26.58
CA ALA A 445 -1.01 -12.58 25.74
C ALA A 445 0.07 -13.42 25.03
N PRO A 446 -0.14 -14.73 24.85
CA PRO A 446 0.72 -15.52 23.99
C PRO A 446 0.61 -15.03 22.54
N LEU A 447 1.67 -15.23 21.75
CA LEU A 447 1.57 -15.05 20.31
C LEU A 447 0.70 -16.16 19.74
N SER A 448 -0.45 -15.78 19.22
CA SER A 448 -1.43 -16.69 18.65
C SER A 448 -2.15 -16.02 17.48
N ARG A 449 -2.85 -16.79 16.68
CA ARG A 449 -3.71 -16.26 15.61
C ARG A 449 -4.67 -15.19 16.15
N ASP A 450 -5.33 -15.47 17.28
CA ASP A 450 -6.33 -14.55 17.84
C ASP A 450 -5.71 -13.25 18.34
N SER A 451 -4.57 -13.31 19.06
CA SER A 451 -3.88 -12.11 19.55
C SER A 451 -3.33 -11.26 18.41
N LEU A 452 -2.86 -11.89 17.31
CA LEU A 452 -2.42 -11.19 16.12
C LEU A 452 -3.61 -10.51 15.41
N LEU A 453 -4.68 -11.26 15.11
CA LEU A 453 -5.87 -10.73 14.43
C LEU A 453 -6.54 -9.61 15.23
N GLU A 454 -6.54 -9.70 16.56
CA GLU A 454 -7.03 -8.63 17.45
C GLU A 454 -6.17 -7.36 17.28
N ALA A 455 -4.85 -7.49 17.29
CA ALA A 455 -3.94 -6.36 17.09
C ALA A 455 -4.10 -5.74 15.69
N LEU A 456 -4.28 -6.57 14.64
CA LEU A 456 -4.52 -6.09 13.28
C LEU A 456 -5.87 -5.35 13.16
N ARG A 457 -6.96 -5.88 13.77
CA ARG A 457 -8.26 -5.21 13.83
C ARG A 457 -8.17 -3.88 14.57
N ALA A 458 -7.37 -3.80 15.59
CA ALA A 458 -7.10 -2.55 16.32
C ALA A 458 -6.10 -1.64 15.61
N ARG A 459 -5.54 -2.05 14.46
CA ARG A 459 -4.53 -1.31 13.67
C ARG A 459 -3.28 -0.96 14.50
N ARG A 460 -2.98 -1.76 15.51
CA ARG A 460 -1.78 -1.60 16.35
C ARG A 460 -0.56 -2.15 15.63
N VAL A 461 -0.12 -1.43 14.60
CA VAL A 461 1.00 -1.81 13.74
C VAL A 461 1.82 -0.58 13.35
N PHE A 462 3.04 -0.83 12.90
CA PHE A 462 3.79 0.12 12.09
C PHE A 462 4.51 -0.63 10.97
N ALA A 463 4.66 0.03 9.82
CA ALA A 463 5.45 -0.51 8.71
C ALA A 463 6.90 -0.05 8.87
N THR A 464 7.87 -0.94 8.65
CA THR A 464 9.29 -0.60 8.75
C THR A 464 10.11 -1.22 7.63
N MET A 465 11.13 -0.50 7.16
CA MET A 465 12.17 -1.01 6.28
C MET A 465 13.35 -1.60 7.08
N ASP A 466 13.33 -1.54 8.41
CA ASP A 466 14.39 -2.02 9.30
C ASP A 466 13.80 -2.82 10.46
N LYS A 467 14.14 -4.12 10.53
CA LYS A 467 13.70 -5.05 11.56
C LYS A 467 14.16 -4.70 12.99
N HIS A 468 15.07 -3.75 13.13
CA HIS A 468 15.58 -3.27 14.43
C HIS A 468 14.89 -1.98 14.91
N ALA A 469 14.04 -1.39 14.06
CA ALA A 469 13.40 -0.11 14.34
C ALA A 469 12.06 -0.29 15.06
N ARG A 470 11.76 0.63 15.96
CA ARG A 470 10.47 0.76 16.65
C ARG A 470 9.99 2.20 16.57
N LEU A 471 8.74 2.39 16.17
CA LEU A 471 8.09 3.70 16.07
C LEU A 471 6.73 3.64 16.73
N MET A 472 6.45 4.60 17.60
CA MET A 472 5.13 4.79 18.21
C MET A 472 4.66 6.21 17.96
N LEU A 473 3.37 6.37 17.64
CA LEU A 473 2.68 7.65 17.57
C LEU A 473 1.55 7.65 18.60
N THR A 474 1.41 8.72 19.34
CA THR A 474 0.28 8.95 20.25
C THR A 474 -0.38 10.29 19.94
N ALA A 475 -1.69 10.39 20.25
CA ALA A 475 -2.47 11.62 20.21
C ALA A 475 -3.23 11.78 21.53
N ASN A 476 -2.89 12.77 22.34
CA ASN A 476 -3.39 12.94 23.72
C ASN A 476 -3.27 11.64 24.57
N GLY A 477 -2.18 10.89 24.38
CA GLY A 477 -1.93 9.62 25.05
C GLY A 477 -2.65 8.41 24.42
N ARG A 478 -3.54 8.60 23.45
CA ARG A 478 -4.14 7.51 22.68
C ARG A 478 -3.12 6.93 21.70
N MET A 479 -3.16 5.61 21.53
CA MET A 479 -2.19 4.88 20.69
C MET A 479 -2.55 4.99 19.20
N MET A 480 -1.55 4.94 18.33
CA MET A 480 -1.75 4.75 16.90
C MET A 480 -2.67 3.55 16.62
N GLY A 481 -3.53 3.68 15.60
CA GLY A 481 -4.61 2.75 15.28
C GLY A 481 -5.96 3.12 15.92
N GLU A 482 -5.98 3.92 16.98
CA GLU A 482 -7.21 4.31 17.65
C GLU A 482 -8.02 5.37 16.88
N ARG A 483 -9.33 5.38 17.15
CA ARG A 483 -10.31 6.39 16.74
C ARG A 483 -10.97 6.99 17.98
N PHE A 484 -11.01 8.31 18.09
CA PHE A 484 -11.60 8.96 19.26
C PHE A 484 -12.10 10.38 18.99
N ASP A 485 -13.00 10.84 19.86
CA ASP A 485 -13.48 12.22 19.88
C ASP A 485 -12.51 13.09 20.69
N ASN A 486 -12.16 14.27 20.15
CA ASN A 486 -11.28 15.22 20.80
C ASN A 486 -11.97 16.58 21.04
N HIS A 487 -11.68 17.18 22.18
CA HIS A 487 -12.16 18.49 22.57
C HIS A 487 -10.97 19.39 22.91
N GLY A 488 -10.73 20.42 22.09
CA GLY A 488 -9.65 21.38 22.32
C GLY A 488 -8.31 20.96 21.69
N PRO A 489 -7.17 21.23 22.36
CA PRO A 489 -5.86 20.91 21.81
C PRO A 489 -5.62 19.42 21.65
N LEU A 490 -4.85 19.08 20.62
CA LEU A 490 -4.38 17.72 20.31
C LEU A 490 -2.85 17.71 20.36
N LEU A 491 -2.28 16.96 21.30
CA LEU A 491 -0.86 16.71 21.41
C LEU A 491 -0.51 15.44 20.62
N LEU A 492 0.16 15.60 19.49
CA LEU A 492 0.78 14.49 18.74
C LEU A 492 2.20 14.30 19.26
N ALA A 493 2.58 13.07 19.57
CA ALA A 493 3.92 12.74 20.04
C ALA A 493 4.39 11.40 19.43
N THR A 494 5.64 11.36 18.97
CA THR A 494 6.29 10.17 18.45
C THR A 494 7.47 9.76 19.31
N SER A 495 7.67 8.46 19.47
CA SER A 495 8.89 7.89 20.02
C SER A 495 9.52 6.93 19.02
N PHE A 496 10.85 6.88 19.02
CA PHE A 496 11.63 6.04 18.14
C PHE A 496 12.79 5.42 18.90
N SER A 497 13.04 4.15 18.63
CA SER A 497 14.27 3.45 19.06
C SER A 497 14.74 2.51 17.94
N ASN A 498 16.02 2.14 17.99
CA ASN A 498 16.60 1.19 17.06
C ASN A 498 17.68 0.37 17.78
N ASP A 499 17.50 -0.94 17.83
CA ASP A 499 18.38 -1.85 18.58
C ASP A 499 19.76 -2.01 17.90
N ALA A 500 19.88 -1.69 16.59
CA ALA A 500 21.15 -1.66 15.86
C ALA A 500 21.85 -0.27 15.92
N GLY A 501 21.32 0.68 16.69
CA GLY A 501 21.94 1.98 16.94
C GLY A 501 21.72 3.02 15.83
N ARG A 502 20.84 2.77 14.85
CA ARG A 502 20.47 3.75 13.82
C ARG A 502 19.77 4.95 14.44
N GLN A 503 20.01 6.11 13.86
CA GLN A 503 19.43 7.37 14.31
C GLN A 503 18.37 7.88 13.35
N ALA A 504 17.41 8.63 13.87
CA ALA A 504 16.48 9.36 13.03
C ALA A 504 17.21 10.51 12.30
N ALA A 505 17.15 10.53 10.98
CA ALA A 505 17.60 11.66 10.17
C ALA A 505 16.50 12.70 9.98
N ALA A 506 15.24 12.26 9.88
CA ALA A 506 14.09 13.13 9.77
C ALA A 506 12.83 12.47 10.31
N ILE A 507 11.89 13.28 10.74
CA ILE A 507 10.51 12.88 11.01
C ILE A 507 9.57 13.84 10.30
N THR A 508 8.42 13.35 9.86
CA THR A 508 7.33 14.17 9.34
C THR A 508 6.03 13.63 9.90
N LEU A 509 5.31 14.48 10.61
CA LEU A 509 3.91 14.24 10.95
C LEU A 509 3.05 14.69 9.77
N PHE A 510 2.16 13.84 9.34
CA PHE A 510 1.20 14.11 8.28
C PHE A 510 -0.19 14.30 8.85
N HIS A 511 -0.98 15.10 8.16
CA HIS A 511 -2.39 15.35 8.41
C HIS A 511 -3.19 15.13 7.14
N GLY A 512 -4.35 14.52 7.27
CA GLY A 512 -5.33 14.37 6.20
C GLY A 512 -6.77 14.43 6.71
N VAL A 513 -7.70 14.56 5.79
CA VAL A 513 -9.15 14.66 6.08
C VAL A 513 -9.88 13.56 5.33
N PRO A 514 -10.55 12.61 6.02
CA PRO A 514 -11.34 11.57 5.38
C PRO A 514 -12.47 12.17 4.53
N GLY A 515 -12.81 11.52 3.42
CA GLY A 515 -13.83 11.97 2.47
C GLY A 515 -13.37 13.14 1.57
N ARG A 516 -12.07 13.48 1.55
CA ARG A 516 -11.52 14.59 0.76
C ARG A 516 -10.18 14.21 0.13
N ASN A 517 -10.12 14.16 -1.19
CA ASN A 517 -8.90 13.85 -1.94
C ASN A 517 -7.86 14.98 -1.88
N GLY A 518 -6.57 14.63 -1.88
CA GLY A 518 -5.45 15.57 -1.92
C GLY A 518 -5.25 16.37 -0.63
N THR A 519 -5.75 15.87 0.49
CA THR A 519 -5.67 16.55 1.79
C THR A 519 -4.45 16.14 2.61
N VAL A 520 -3.81 15.01 2.30
CA VAL A 520 -2.61 14.57 3.01
C VAL A 520 -1.47 15.53 2.77
N THR A 521 -1.07 16.23 3.82
CA THR A 521 0.01 17.22 3.78
C THR A 521 0.93 17.08 4.99
N PRO A 522 2.23 17.43 4.83
CA PRO A 522 3.12 17.56 5.97
C PRO A 522 2.59 18.60 6.96
N LEU A 523 2.45 18.20 8.22
CA LEU A 523 2.00 19.06 9.31
C LEU A 523 3.17 19.64 10.10
N SER A 524 4.19 18.82 10.39
CA SER A 524 5.34 19.19 11.22
C SER A 524 6.52 18.27 10.95
N ASP A 525 7.73 18.78 11.15
CA ASP A 525 9.00 18.04 11.17
C ASP A 525 9.50 17.78 12.61
N GLN A 526 8.68 18.06 13.61
CA GLN A 526 9.00 17.82 15.01
C GLN A 526 8.42 16.49 15.48
N ALA A 527 9.14 15.82 16.41
CA ALA A 527 8.68 14.58 17.01
C ALA A 527 7.43 14.77 17.89
N SER A 528 7.17 15.98 18.34
CA SER A 528 5.98 16.33 19.14
C SER A 528 5.48 17.73 18.78
N ILE A 529 4.15 17.85 18.64
CA ILE A 529 3.49 19.11 18.34
C ILE A 529 2.11 19.15 19.01
N SER A 530 1.74 20.31 19.54
CA SER A 530 0.38 20.59 20.00
C SER A 530 -0.33 21.49 18.98
N ILE A 531 -1.49 21.06 18.53
CA ILE A 531 -2.33 21.77 17.55
C ILE A 531 -3.76 21.86 18.07
N THR A 532 -4.56 22.75 17.50
CA THR A 532 -6.02 22.72 17.67
C THR A 532 -6.64 22.47 16.31
N PRO A 533 -7.09 21.23 16.02
CA PRO A 533 -7.71 20.92 14.74
C PRO A 533 -8.99 21.72 14.50
N SER A 534 -9.35 21.95 13.24
CA SER A 534 -10.69 22.42 12.88
C SER A 534 -11.75 21.39 13.27
N PRO A 535 -13.02 21.78 13.50
CA PRO A 535 -14.08 20.81 13.72
C PRO A 535 -14.22 19.81 12.57
N GLY A 536 -14.47 18.54 12.88
CA GLY A 536 -14.69 17.48 11.92
C GLY A 536 -13.69 16.32 12.02
N PRO A 537 -13.73 15.39 11.06
CA PRO A 537 -12.86 14.22 11.04
C PRO A 537 -11.46 14.55 10.51
N HIS A 538 -10.45 13.99 11.14
CA HIS A 538 -9.04 14.11 10.77
C HIS A 538 -8.34 12.78 10.99
N PHE A 539 -7.23 12.57 10.26
CA PHE A 539 -6.27 11.53 10.59
C PHE A 539 -4.84 12.08 10.58
N TYR A 540 -3.99 11.44 11.37
CA TYR A 540 -2.58 11.82 11.54
C TYR A 540 -1.73 10.56 11.52
N TYR A 541 -0.57 10.62 10.85
CA TYR A 541 0.44 9.58 10.94
C TYR A 541 1.85 10.16 10.93
N ALA A 542 2.83 9.39 11.39
CA ALA A 542 4.23 9.76 11.38
C ALA A 542 5.00 8.94 10.34
N ARG A 543 5.89 9.60 9.60
CA ARG A 543 6.92 8.97 8.79
C ARG A 543 8.28 9.39 9.27
N LEU A 544 9.12 8.41 9.61
CA LEU A 544 10.49 8.62 10.05
C LEU A 544 11.45 8.09 8.99
N THR A 545 12.50 8.85 8.67
CA THR A 545 13.61 8.40 7.83
C THR A 545 14.86 8.27 8.71
N GLN A 546 15.49 7.11 8.67
CA GLN A 546 16.72 6.83 9.38
C GLN A 546 17.95 7.43 8.67
N ASP A 547 19.09 7.42 9.35
CA ASP A 547 20.35 7.94 8.84
C ASP A 547 20.98 7.10 7.71
N ASP A 548 20.46 5.91 7.45
CA ASP A 548 20.74 5.04 6.30
C ASP A 548 19.71 5.16 5.16
N GLY A 549 18.61 5.89 5.38
CA GLY A 549 17.54 6.11 4.42
C GLY A 549 16.36 5.16 4.54
N ASN A 550 16.38 4.21 5.46
CA ASN A 550 15.24 3.37 5.75
C ASN A 550 14.10 4.21 6.34
N ILE A 551 12.88 3.87 5.94
CA ILE A 551 11.67 4.60 6.31
C ILE A 551 10.81 3.73 7.22
N ILE A 552 10.18 4.36 8.20
CA ILE A 552 9.22 3.75 9.10
C ILE A 552 7.95 4.60 9.07
N TRP A 553 6.78 3.96 8.98
CA TRP A 553 5.46 4.60 8.99
C TRP A 553 4.66 4.10 10.18
N SER A 554 4.18 4.99 11.03
CA SER A 554 3.23 4.63 12.09
C SER A 554 1.86 4.29 11.49
N ALA A 555 1.04 3.53 12.20
CA ALA A 555 -0.38 3.53 11.89
C ALA A 555 -0.95 4.95 12.05
N PRO A 556 -2.01 5.31 11.29
CA PRO A 556 -2.75 6.53 11.53
C PRO A 556 -3.50 6.52 12.86
N ILE A 557 -3.81 7.71 13.36
CA ILE A 557 -4.77 7.95 14.44
C ILE A 557 -5.90 8.79 13.85
N TRP A 558 -7.14 8.41 14.08
CA TRP A 558 -8.30 9.13 13.59
C TRP A 558 -8.95 9.91 14.73
N VAL A 559 -9.21 11.19 14.48
CA VAL A 559 -9.71 12.13 15.48
C VAL A 559 -10.95 12.83 14.94
N MET A 560 -12.06 12.73 15.67
CA MET A 560 -13.22 13.57 15.45
C MET A 560 -13.11 14.79 16.36
N GLN A 561 -12.78 15.94 15.79
CA GLN A 561 -12.66 17.19 16.55
C GLN A 561 -14.04 17.80 16.76
N ALA A 562 -14.43 17.97 18.00
CA ALA A 562 -15.68 18.64 18.35
C ALA A 562 -15.68 20.12 18.01
N GLN A 563 -16.86 20.66 17.70
CA GLN A 563 -17.04 22.10 17.61
C GLN A 563 -16.81 22.75 18.98
N LYS A 564 -16.09 23.86 18.99
CA LYS A 564 -15.98 24.68 20.20
C LYS A 564 -17.37 25.25 20.48
N MET A 565 -18.01 24.81 21.56
CA MET A 565 -19.24 25.44 21.99
C MET A 565 -18.96 26.95 22.22
N PRO A 566 -19.76 27.86 21.66
CA PRO A 566 -19.60 29.25 21.97
C PRO A 566 -19.74 29.42 23.48
N SER A 567 -18.73 30.00 24.11
CA SER A 567 -18.81 30.43 25.50
C SER A 567 -19.79 31.60 25.53
N SER A 568 -21.06 31.34 25.82
CA SER A 568 -22.05 32.40 25.97
C SER A 568 -22.64 32.41 27.38
N PRO A 569 -22.41 33.46 28.11
CA PRO A 569 -23.33 33.90 29.19
C PRO A 569 -24.30 35.01 28.76
N GLU A 570 -24.37 35.44 27.50
CA GLU A 570 -25.18 36.61 27.11
C GLU A 570 -26.57 36.34 26.49
N ALA A 571 -26.96 35.12 26.27
CA ALA A 571 -28.25 34.81 25.61
C ALA A 571 -29.43 34.57 26.59
N LEU A 572 -29.26 34.67 27.89
CA LEU A 572 -30.33 34.47 28.90
C LEU A 572 -30.87 35.75 29.51
N ALA A 573 -30.42 36.93 29.06
CA ALA A 573 -30.86 38.21 29.62
C ALA A 573 -31.84 39.03 28.76
N ALA A 574 -32.26 38.53 27.60
CA ALA A 574 -33.08 39.31 26.66
C ALA A 574 -34.58 38.97 26.61
N ASP A 575 -35.08 38.02 27.43
CA ASP A 575 -36.51 37.61 27.33
C ASP A 575 -37.34 37.83 28.63
N SER A 576 -36.89 38.74 29.50
CA SER A 576 -37.65 39.06 30.75
C SER A 576 -38.19 40.51 30.84
N THR A 577 -38.20 41.30 29.73
CA THR A 577 -38.72 42.68 29.76
C THR A 577 -39.83 43.00 28.75
N ALA A 578 -40.66 42.02 28.41
CA ALA A 578 -41.85 42.29 27.58
C ALA A 578 -43.11 41.70 28.21
N SER A 579 -43.45 42.11 29.44
CA SER A 579 -44.82 41.94 29.99
C SER A 579 -45.07 42.87 31.18
N ALA A 580 -45.24 44.13 30.88
CA ALA A 580 -45.97 45.07 31.77
C ALA A 580 -46.21 46.37 30.99
N HIS A 581 -47.35 46.44 30.31
CA HIS A 581 -48.18 47.66 30.16
C HIS A 581 -49.27 47.43 29.14
N THR A 582 -50.46 47.07 29.61
CA THR A 582 -51.75 47.64 29.18
C THR A 582 -52.81 47.24 30.20
N GLY A 583 -53.08 48.11 31.11
CA GLY A 583 -54.25 48.16 31.91
C GLY A 583 -54.67 49.61 32.00
N LYS A 584 -55.55 50.04 31.11
CA LYS A 584 -56.70 50.91 31.30
C LYS A 584 -57.46 51.04 30.02
#